data_87ff0f358e803e5e52aa5885b37af382
#
_entry.id   87ff0f358e803e5e52aa5885b37af382
#
_cell.length_a   1.000
_cell.length_b   1.000
_cell.length_c   1.000
_cell.angle_alpha   90.00
_cell.angle_beta   90.00
_cell.angle_gamma   90.00
#
_symmetry.space_group_name_H-M   'P 1'
#
loop_
_entity.id
_entity.type
_entity.pdbx_description
1 polymer ?
#
loop_
_entity_poly.entity_id
_entity_poly.type
_entity_poly.pdbx_seq_one_letter_code
_entity_poly.pdbx_strand_id
1 'polypeptide(L)'
;MAFFLFDHAGGFNTVMHSISNAGLMVTLSKRTPDEVCQAIEKYKLELLPTSPTFLHMLLLGRYYDKYDLSSLKIISYGSEPMPASTLTRMHQIFPDVRMKQTYGLTELGAIRTKSKSSDSLWMKIGGDVHHQTKVVNGILYVRSDMAMLGYLNAEAPFDEEGWYNTGD
;
A
#
# COMPACT_ATOMS: atom_id res chain seq x y z
N MET A 1 -6.49 4.09 9.28
CA MET A 1 -6.09 3.06 10.25
C MET A 1 -4.63 2.67 10.03
N ALA A 2 -3.88 2.38 11.09
CA ALA A 2 -2.52 1.82 10.99
C ALA A 2 -2.62 0.29 10.87
N PHE A 3 -2.58 -0.22 9.67
CA PHE A 3 -2.62 -1.65 9.38
C PHE A 3 -1.23 -2.29 9.44
N PHE A 4 -0.23 -1.65 8.85
CA PHE A 4 1.15 -2.11 8.89
C PHE A 4 1.83 -1.77 10.21
N LEU A 5 2.89 -2.52 10.56
CA LEU A 5 3.74 -2.22 11.71
C LEU A 5 4.47 -0.89 11.49
N PHE A 6 4.83 -0.20 12.58
CA PHE A 6 5.46 1.12 12.48
C PHE A 6 6.94 1.07 12.08
N ASP A 7 7.56 -0.09 12.17
CA ASP A 7 8.89 -0.40 11.64
C ASP A 7 8.89 -0.78 10.15
N HIS A 8 7.70 -0.92 9.55
CA HIS A 8 7.51 -1.10 8.11
C HIS A 8 7.23 0.26 7.45
N ALA A 9 7.81 0.50 6.27
CA ALA A 9 7.64 1.75 5.52
C ALA A 9 6.17 2.17 5.36
N GLY A 10 5.26 1.22 5.08
CA GLY A 10 3.82 1.47 4.98
C GLY A 10 3.17 1.93 6.29
N GLY A 11 3.62 1.40 7.44
CA GLY A 11 3.16 1.84 8.76
C GLY A 11 3.63 3.25 9.07
N PHE A 12 4.92 3.51 8.89
CA PHE A 12 5.50 4.85 9.07
C PHE A 12 4.81 5.89 8.19
N ASN A 13 4.61 5.59 6.89
CA ASN A 13 3.89 6.47 5.97
C ASN A 13 2.44 6.73 6.41
N THR A 14 1.77 5.74 7.00
CA THR A 14 0.41 5.93 7.54
C THR A 14 0.40 6.93 8.69
N VAL A 15 1.40 6.87 9.59
CA VAL A 15 1.57 7.84 10.68
C VAL A 15 1.79 9.24 10.12
N MET A 16 2.76 9.39 9.21
CA MET A 16 3.07 10.68 8.60
C MET A 16 1.87 11.26 7.84
N HIS A 17 1.15 10.44 7.09
CA HIS A 17 -0.08 10.85 6.40
C HIS A 17 -1.14 11.36 7.38
N SER A 18 -1.35 10.65 8.49
CA SER A 18 -2.35 11.03 9.50
C SER A 18 -1.98 12.37 10.16
N ILE A 19 -0.71 12.55 10.52
CA ILE A 19 -0.22 13.80 11.13
C ILE A 19 -0.34 14.97 10.14
N SER A 20 0.12 14.78 8.91
CA SER A 20 0.12 15.83 7.86
C SER A 20 -1.28 16.31 7.48
N ASN A 21 -2.30 15.46 7.68
CA ASN A 21 -3.69 15.78 7.34
C ASN A 21 -4.56 16.03 8.58
N ALA A 22 -3.96 16.17 9.76
CA ALA A 22 -4.67 16.31 11.05
C ALA A 22 -5.76 15.23 11.23
N GLY A 23 -5.48 14.02 10.73
CA GLY A 23 -6.42 12.91 10.71
C GLY A 23 -6.39 12.09 12.01
N LEU A 24 -7.51 11.43 12.32
CA LEU A 24 -7.57 10.43 13.38
C LEU A 24 -6.95 9.11 12.90
N MET A 25 -5.98 8.61 13.65
CA MET A 25 -5.37 7.31 13.40
C MET A 25 -5.86 6.28 14.43
N VAL A 26 -6.42 5.17 13.95
CA VAL A 26 -6.84 4.05 14.78
C VAL A 26 -5.78 2.95 14.66
N THR A 27 -5.33 2.42 15.80
CA THR A 27 -4.41 1.27 15.89
C THR A 27 -5.15 0.07 16.49
N LEU A 28 -4.75 -1.13 16.09
CA LEU A 28 -5.33 -2.38 16.57
C LEU A 28 -4.23 -3.28 17.15
N SER A 29 -4.56 -4.03 18.20
CA SER A 29 -3.67 -5.03 18.78
C SER A 29 -3.55 -6.28 17.90
N LYS A 30 -4.62 -6.63 17.19
CA LYS A 30 -4.65 -7.69 16.19
C LYS A 30 -5.19 -7.15 14.88
N ARG A 31 -4.76 -7.76 13.77
CA ARG A 31 -5.12 -7.33 12.41
C ARG A 31 -5.90 -8.40 11.68
N THR A 32 -6.79 -9.10 12.42
CA THR A 32 -7.72 -10.04 11.82
C THR A 32 -8.79 -9.29 11.02
N PRO A 33 -9.36 -9.88 9.97
CA PRO A 33 -10.45 -9.23 9.23
C PRO A 33 -11.62 -8.81 10.12
N ASP A 34 -11.93 -9.59 11.16
CA ASP A 34 -12.99 -9.30 12.12
C ASP A 34 -12.73 -7.99 12.89
N GLU A 35 -11.57 -7.87 13.53
CA GLU A 35 -11.22 -6.67 14.32
C GLU A 35 -11.05 -5.42 13.44
N VAL A 36 -10.52 -5.60 12.23
CA VAL A 36 -10.37 -4.49 11.27
C VAL A 36 -11.73 -3.99 10.82
N CYS A 37 -12.65 -4.88 10.44
CA CYS A 37 -13.99 -4.50 9.99
C CYS A 37 -14.80 -3.89 11.12
N GLN A 38 -14.71 -4.43 12.35
CA GLN A 38 -15.32 -3.84 13.54
C GLN A 38 -14.80 -2.41 13.79
N ALA A 39 -13.49 -2.16 13.61
CA ALA A 39 -12.94 -0.84 13.78
C ALA A 39 -13.40 0.12 12.68
N ILE A 40 -13.51 -0.33 11.42
CA ILE A 40 -14.04 0.47 10.33
C ILE A 40 -15.47 0.91 10.66
N GLU A 41 -16.33 -0.02 11.06
CA GLU A 41 -17.71 0.28 11.44
C GLU A 41 -17.79 1.24 12.63
N LYS A 42 -17.06 0.94 13.71
CA LYS A 42 -17.10 1.70 14.97
C LYS A 42 -16.58 3.14 14.82
N TYR A 43 -15.45 3.31 14.13
CA TYR A 43 -14.77 4.59 14.03
C TYR A 43 -15.03 5.30 12.70
N LYS A 44 -15.88 4.72 11.85
CA LYS A 44 -16.21 5.25 10.50
C LYS A 44 -14.97 5.59 9.70
N LEU A 45 -14.05 4.62 9.62
CA LEU A 45 -12.77 4.80 8.93
C LEU A 45 -12.98 4.96 7.42
N GLU A 46 -12.32 5.96 6.86
CA GLU A 46 -12.41 6.30 5.43
C GLU A 46 -11.26 5.71 4.60
N LEU A 47 -10.11 5.46 5.24
CA LEU A 47 -8.90 4.96 4.59
C LEU A 47 -8.42 3.66 5.24
N LEU A 48 -8.30 2.61 4.43
CA LEU A 48 -7.74 1.31 4.79
C LEU A 48 -6.47 1.04 3.99
N PRO A 49 -5.26 1.30 4.53
CA PRO A 49 -4.03 0.72 4.00
C PRO A 49 -3.98 -0.76 4.35
N THR A 50 -3.64 -1.64 3.40
CA THR A 50 -3.66 -3.08 3.65
C THR A 50 -2.84 -3.86 2.62
N SER A 51 -2.92 -5.20 2.67
CA SER A 51 -2.32 -6.10 1.70
C SER A 51 -3.37 -6.85 0.87
N PRO A 52 -3.02 -7.33 -0.34
CA PRO A 52 -3.86 -8.23 -1.13
C PRO A 52 -4.31 -9.48 -0.38
N THR A 53 -3.42 -10.10 0.39
CA THR A 53 -3.76 -11.25 1.24
C THR A 53 -4.86 -10.93 2.24
N PHE A 54 -4.81 -9.77 2.89
CA PHE A 54 -5.87 -9.36 3.82
C PHE A 54 -7.21 -9.17 3.09
N LEU A 55 -7.21 -8.53 1.92
CA LEU A 55 -8.44 -8.36 1.12
C LEU A 55 -9.01 -9.70 0.68
N HIS A 56 -8.17 -10.66 0.33
CA HIS A 56 -8.61 -12.01 0.04
C HIS A 56 -9.27 -12.69 1.24
N MET A 57 -8.68 -12.59 2.44
CA MET A 57 -9.29 -13.11 3.67
C MET A 57 -10.61 -12.43 4.02
N LEU A 58 -10.71 -11.12 3.82
CA LEU A 58 -11.94 -10.36 4.01
C LEU A 58 -13.07 -10.88 3.10
N LEU A 59 -12.75 -11.17 1.83
CA LEU A 59 -13.68 -11.76 0.87
C LEU A 59 -14.10 -13.17 1.25
N LEU A 60 -13.15 -14.05 1.60
CA LEU A 60 -13.40 -15.44 1.99
C LEU A 60 -14.33 -15.53 3.20
N GLY A 61 -14.09 -14.72 4.21
CA GLY A 61 -14.90 -14.67 5.43
C GLY A 61 -16.19 -13.89 5.30
N ARG A 62 -16.43 -13.26 4.13
CA ARG A 62 -17.60 -12.43 3.85
C ARG A 62 -17.85 -11.37 4.93
N TYR A 63 -16.78 -10.74 5.44
CA TYR A 63 -16.88 -9.77 6.53
C TYR A 63 -17.68 -8.53 6.13
N TYR A 64 -17.73 -8.21 4.83
CA TYR A 64 -18.55 -7.13 4.26
C TYR A 64 -20.08 -7.34 4.42
N ASP A 65 -20.54 -8.58 4.72
CA ASP A 65 -21.93 -8.86 5.03
C ASP A 65 -22.23 -8.73 6.54
N LYS A 66 -21.18 -8.71 7.38
CA LYS A 66 -21.29 -8.72 8.84
C LYS A 66 -21.16 -7.33 9.45
N TYR A 67 -20.42 -6.43 8.79
CA TYR A 67 -20.06 -5.12 9.30
C TYR A 67 -20.41 -4.02 8.31
N ASP A 68 -20.78 -2.84 8.83
CA ASP A 68 -21.00 -1.65 8.01
C ASP A 68 -19.65 -1.04 7.61
N LEU A 69 -19.23 -1.30 6.37
CA LEU A 69 -18.00 -0.78 5.76
C LEU A 69 -18.25 0.43 4.85
N SER A 70 -19.45 1.00 4.87
CA SER A 70 -19.87 2.09 3.95
C SER A 70 -19.10 3.41 4.12
N SER A 71 -18.41 3.57 5.25
CA SER A 71 -17.53 4.73 5.48
C SER A 71 -16.25 4.72 4.66
N LEU A 72 -15.84 3.57 4.11
CA LEU A 72 -14.62 3.44 3.33
C LEU A 72 -14.71 4.27 2.02
N LYS A 73 -13.72 5.11 1.80
CA LYS A 73 -13.53 5.89 0.57
C LYS A 73 -12.35 5.40 -0.24
N ILE A 74 -11.29 4.97 0.45
CA ILE A 74 -10.04 4.53 -0.18
C ILE A 74 -9.55 3.26 0.50
N ILE A 75 -9.25 2.24 -0.31
CA ILE A 75 -8.46 1.07 0.10
C ILE A 75 -7.15 1.12 -0.67
N SER A 76 -6.04 1.34 0.05
CA SER A 76 -4.71 1.25 -0.55
C SER A 76 -4.09 -0.11 -0.24
N TYR A 77 -3.50 -0.74 -1.25
CA TYR A 77 -2.91 -2.07 -1.12
C TYR A 77 -1.55 -2.15 -1.82
N GLY A 78 -0.66 -2.95 -1.27
CA GLY A 78 0.70 -3.14 -1.76
C GLY A 78 1.44 -4.23 -1.00
N SER A 79 2.76 -4.23 -1.10
CA SER A 79 3.70 -5.19 -0.48
C SER A 79 3.70 -6.59 -1.09
N GLU A 80 2.74 -6.92 -1.95
CA GLU A 80 2.63 -8.20 -2.66
C GLU A 80 1.77 -8.05 -3.92
N PRO A 81 1.89 -8.97 -4.90
CA PRO A 81 1.06 -8.94 -6.10
C PRO A 81 -0.43 -9.11 -5.77
N MET A 82 -1.29 -8.32 -6.42
CA MET A 82 -2.73 -8.41 -6.30
C MET A 82 -3.29 -9.44 -7.30
N PRO A 83 -3.96 -10.52 -6.87
CA PRO A 83 -4.66 -11.42 -7.79
C PRO A 83 -5.81 -10.69 -8.51
N ALA A 84 -5.91 -10.87 -9.82
CA ALA A 84 -6.95 -10.22 -10.63
C ALA A 84 -8.37 -10.54 -10.13
N SER A 85 -8.61 -11.80 -9.74
CA SER A 85 -9.90 -12.23 -9.18
C SER A 85 -10.26 -11.50 -7.88
N THR A 86 -9.28 -11.28 -6.99
CA THR A 86 -9.48 -10.53 -5.74
C THR A 86 -9.84 -9.08 -6.05
N LEU A 87 -9.09 -8.41 -6.94
CA LEU A 87 -9.36 -7.03 -7.31
C LEU A 87 -10.75 -6.86 -7.95
N THR A 88 -11.09 -7.73 -8.90
CA THR A 88 -12.40 -7.73 -9.56
C THR A 88 -13.52 -7.90 -8.52
N ARG A 89 -13.38 -8.84 -7.58
CA ARG A 89 -14.40 -9.08 -6.56
C ARG A 89 -14.51 -7.92 -5.57
N MET A 90 -13.40 -7.32 -5.16
CA MET A 90 -13.39 -6.12 -4.33
C MET A 90 -14.14 -4.97 -5.02
N HIS A 91 -13.88 -4.72 -6.29
CA HIS A 91 -14.56 -3.66 -7.04
C HIS A 91 -16.07 -3.91 -7.20
N GLN A 92 -16.50 -5.18 -7.36
CA GLN A 92 -17.92 -5.52 -7.40
C GLN A 92 -18.65 -5.25 -6.07
N ILE A 93 -17.98 -5.50 -4.94
CA ILE A 93 -18.58 -5.32 -3.60
C ILE A 93 -18.50 -3.85 -3.17
N PHE A 94 -17.43 -3.16 -3.54
CA PHE A 94 -17.16 -1.77 -3.16
C PHE A 94 -16.98 -0.88 -4.42
N PRO A 95 -18.02 -0.70 -5.25
CA PRO A 95 -17.88 0.01 -6.53
C PRO A 95 -17.48 1.48 -6.36
N ASP A 96 -17.89 2.12 -5.27
CA ASP A 96 -17.62 3.53 -4.98
C ASP A 96 -16.32 3.74 -4.19
N VAL A 97 -15.66 2.67 -3.74
CA VAL A 97 -14.40 2.75 -3.02
C VAL A 97 -13.23 2.79 -4.01
N ARG A 98 -12.40 3.80 -3.86
CA ARG A 98 -11.18 3.91 -4.66
C ARG A 98 -10.15 2.87 -4.25
N MET A 99 -9.90 1.90 -5.11
CA MET A 99 -8.81 0.94 -4.97
C MET A 99 -7.51 1.58 -5.46
N LYS A 100 -6.52 1.74 -4.58
CA LYS A 100 -5.23 2.37 -4.91
C LYS A 100 -4.09 1.39 -4.68
N GLN A 101 -3.46 0.96 -5.76
CA GLN A 101 -2.24 0.17 -5.67
C GLN A 101 -1.07 1.07 -5.28
N THR A 102 -0.25 0.58 -4.33
CA THR A 102 0.96 1.26 -3.85
C THR A 102 2.17 0.40 -4.14
N TYR A 103 3.30 1.04 -4.37
CA TYR A 103 4.60 0.41 -4.56
C TYR A 103 5.65 1.16 -3.75
N GLY A 104 6.57 0.44 -3.18
CA GLY A 104 7.67 1.00 -2.42
C GLY A 104 8.50 -0.09 -1.77
N LEU A 105 9.69 0.27 -1.40
CA LEU A 105 10.70 -0.57 -0.75
C LEU A 105 11.24 0.20 0.46
N THR A 106 11.74 -0.50 1.45
CA THR A 106 12.35 0.13 2.63
C THR A 106 13.54 1.01 2.20
N GLU A 107 14.27 0.56 1.19
CA GLU A 107 15.45 1.22 0.61
C GLU A 107 15.13 2.52 -0.13
N LEU A 108 13.92 2.65 -0.65
CA LEU A 108 13.52 3.77 -1.52
C LEU A 108 12.35 4.58 -0.97
N GLY A 109 11.71 4.08 0.12
CA GLY A 109 10.46 4.64 0.63
C GLY A 109 9.25 4.33 -0.26
N ALA A 110 8.17 5.08 -0.06
CA ALA A 110 6.96 4.96 -0.87
C ALA A 110 7.09 5.73 -2.17
N ILE A 111 7.10 5.03 -3.29
CA ILE A 111 7.23 5.60 -4.62
C ILE A 111 5.84 6.05 -5.10
N ARG A 112 5.78 7.18 -5.78
CA ARG A 112 4.53 7.66 -6.37
C ARG A 112 4.01 6.67 -7.40
N THR A 113 2.74 6.28 -7.23
CA THR A 113 2.06 5.38 -8.15
C THR A 113 0.78 6.00 -8.71
N LYS A 114 0.41 5.60 -9.92
CA LYS A 114 -0.84 5.98 -10.56
C LYS A 114 -1.46 4.75 -11.23
N SER A 115 -2.56 4.24 -10.66
CA SER A 115 -3.36 3.20 -11.30
C SER A 115 -4.17 3.78 -12.46
N LYS A 116 -4.47 2.96 -13.48
CA LYS A 116 -5.32 3.34 -14.62
C LYS A 116 -6.77 3.55 -14.17
N SER A 117 -7.27 2.62 -13.34
CA SER A 117 -8.60 2.65 -12.72
C SER A 117 -8.58 1.82 -11.43
N SER A 118 -9.68 1.81 -10.66
CA SER A 118 -9.78 1.02 -9.40
C SER A 118 -9.81 -0.48 -9.63
N ASP A 119 -10.20 -0.93 -10.80
CA ASP A 119 -10.31 -2.34 -11.21
C ASP A 119 -9.11 -2.80 -12.07
N SER A 120 -8.11 -1.94 -12.28
CA SER A 120 -6.96 -2.23 -13.14
C SER A 120 -5.73 -2.60 -12.30
N LEU A 121 -5.05 -3.68 -12.70
CA LEU A 121 -3.72 -4.03 -12.18
C LEU A 121 -2.61 -3.18 -12.80
N TRP A 122 -2.90 -2.42 -13.86
CA TRP A 122 -1.89 -1.57 -14.48
C TRP A 122 -1.57 -0.39 -13.57
N MET A 123 -0.29 -0.20 -13.33
CA MET A 123 0.23 0.86 -12.48
C MET A 123 1.43 1.53 -13.13
N LYS A 124 1.41 2.85 -13.20
CA LYS A 124 2.61 3.64 -13.47
C LYS A 124 3.36 3.87 -12.17
N ILE A 125 4.66 3.61 -12.15
CA ILE A 125 5.57 3.80 -11.01
C ILE A 125 6.49 4.97 -11.31
N GLY A 126 6.69 5.86 -10.33
CA GLY A 126 7.56 7.03 -10.44
C GLY A 126 7.03 8.12 -11.38
N GLY A 127 7.95 8.86 -12.00
CA GLY A 127 7.63 9.98 -12.90
C GLY A 127 7.28 11.26 -12.15
N ASP A 128 7.79 11.42 -10.94
CA ASP A 128 7.85 12.65 -10.19
C ASP A 128 9.29 13.17 -10.11
N VAL A 129 9.49 14.28 -9.38
CA VAL A 129 10.80 14.91 -9.26
C VAL A 129 11.79 14.12 -8.41
N HIS A 130 11.29 13.22 -7.54
CA HIS A 130 12.10 12.47 -6.58
C HIS A 130 12.44 11.06 -7.05
N HIS A 131 11.68 10.49 -8.01
CA HIS A 131 11.84 9.10 -8.43
C HIS A 131 12.01 8.99 -9.92
N GLN A 132 13.19 8.53 -10.32
CA GLN A 132 13.50 8.17 -11.71
C GLN A 132 13.39 6.65 -11.85
N THR A 133 12.85 6.18 -12.95
CA THR A 133 12.65 4.75 -13.21
C THR A 133 13.17 4.37 -14.58
N LYS A 134 13.80 3.20 -14.70
CA LYS A 134 14.16 2.56 -15.97
C LYS A 134 13.88 1.06 -15.86
N VAL A 135 13.63 0.42 -17.01
CA VAL A 135 13.52 -1.05 -17.10
C VAL A 135 14.70 -1.55 -17.93
N VAL A 136 15.46 -2.48 -17.37
CA VAL A 136 16.61 -3.09 -18.03
C VAL A 136 16.44 -4.61 -17.95
N ASN A 137 16.38 -5.26 -19.11
CA ASN A 137 16.17 -6.72 -19.22
C ASN A 137 14.92 -7.23 -18.45
N GLY A 138 13.84 -6.42 -18.44
CA GLY A 138 12.60 -6.77 -17.75
C GLY A 138 12.58 -6.45 -16.25
N ILE A 139 13.67 -5.96 -15.67
CA ILE A 139 13.78 -5.61 -14.26
C ILE A 139 13.64 -4.10 -14.09
N LEU A 140 12.85 -3.70 -13.09
CA LEU A 140 12.69 -2.30 -12.71
C LEU A 140 13.90 -1.82 -11.91
N TYR A 141 14.46 -0.69 -12.32
CA TYR A 141 15.46 0.05 -11.56
C TYR A 141 14.90 1.40 -11.14
N VAL A 142 15.20 1.81 -9.93
CA VAL A 142 14.75 3.09 -9.38
C VAL A 142 15.95 3.85 -8.83
N ARG A 143 15.98 5.17 -9.11
CA ARG A 143 16.88 6.12 -8.47
C ARG A 143 16.04 7.17 -7.76
N SER A 144 16.34 7.45 -6.50
CA SER A 144 15.57 8.37 -5.66
C SER A 144 16.49 9.22 -4.78
N ASP A 145 16.18 10.50 -4.65
CA ASP A 145 16.80 11.38 -3.65
C ASP A 145 16.25 11.14 -2.23
N MET A 146 15.20 10.31 -2.11
CA MET A 146 14.63 9.85 -0.84
C MET A 146 15.14 8.46 -0.43
N ALA A 147 16.11 7.89 -1.17
CA ALA A 147 16.67 6.59 -0.85
C ALA A 147 17.37 6.58 0.50
N MET A 148 17.41 5.41 1.15
CA MET A 148 18.18 5.22 2.37
C MET A 148 19.67 5.52 2.13
N LEU A 149 20.38 5.89 3.19
CA LEU A 149 21.83 6.13 3.12
C LEU A 149 22.64 4.84 2.93
N GLY A 150 22.11 3.71 3.35
CA GLY A 150 22.73 2.39 3.26
C GLY A 150 22.31 1.48 4.40
N TYR A 151 22.80 0.24 4.39
CA TYR A 151 22.63 -0.70 5.49
C TYR A 151 23.69 -0.48 6.56
N LEU A 152 23.36 -0.76 7.83
CA LEU A 152 24.31 -0.67 8.95
C LEU A 152 25.36 -1.80 8.92
N ASN A 153 25.01 -2.94 8.35
CA ASN A 153 25.79 -4.18 8.42
C ASN A 153 25.93 -4.90 7.07
N ALA A 154 25.71 -4.20 5.97
CA ALA A 154 25.88 -4.71 4.61
C ALA A 154 26.28 -3.56 3.67
N GLU A 155 26.77 -3.89 2.49
CA GLU A 155 27.06 -2.92 1.44
C GLU A 155 25.78 -2.25 0.96
N ALA A 156 25.91 -0.99 0.53
CA ALA A 156 24.79 -0.25 -0.05
C ALA A 156 24.37 -0.93 -1.37
N PRO A 157 23.07 -1.14 -1.60
CA PRO A 157 22.59 -1.90 -2.76
C PRO A 157 22.42 -1.02 -4.01
N PHE A 158 23.09 0.13 -4.06
CA PHE A 158 23.04 1.08 -5.17
C PHE A 158 24.27 0.96 -6.05
N ASP A 159 24.11 1.09 -7.37
CA ASP A 159 25.22 1.20 -8.27
C ASP A 159 25.91 2.58 -8.18
N GLU A 160 27.02 2.77 -8.93
CA GLU A 160 27.81 4.01 -8.91
C GLU A 160 27.01 5.25 -9.34
N GLU A 161 25.90 5.07 -10.08
CA GLU A 161 25.00 6.13 -10.51
C GLU A 161 23.81 6.33 -9.54
N GLY A 162 23.72 5.54 -8.47
CA GLY A 162 22.66 5.58 -7.47
C GLY A 162 21.37 4.85 -7.87
N TRP A 163 21.42 3.91 -8.83
CA TRP A 163 20.29 3.07 -9.17
C TRP A 163 20.19 1.86 -8.27
N TYR A 164 18.98 1.58 -7.84
CA TYR A 164 18.60 0.38 -7.08
C TYR A 164 17.96 -0.64 -8.02
N ASN A 165 18.47 -1.87 -8.03
CA ASN A 165 17.83 -3.00 -8.70
C ASN A 165 16.73 -3.55 -7.79
N THR A 166 15.46 -3.39 -8.17
CA THR A 166 14.33 -3.83 -7.33
C THR A 166 14.12 -5.33 -7.33
N GLY A 167 14.56 -6.04 -8.35
CA GLY A 167 14.29 -7.45 -8.59
C GLY A 167 12.89 -7.71 -9.16
N ASP A 168 12.05 -6.70 -9.37
CA ASP A 168 10.68 -6.78 -9.91
C ASP A 168 10.64 -6.66 -11.43
#